data_a33d8e5e76132405a10b38cb9e3baf72
#
_entry.id   a33d8e5e76132405a10b38cb9e3baf72
#
_cell.length_a   1.000
_cell.length_b   1.000
_cell.length_c   1.000
_cell.angle_alpha   90.00
_cell.angle_beta   90.00
_cell.angle_gamma   90.00
#
_symmetry.space_group_name_H-M   'P 1'
#
loop_
_entity.id
_entity.type
_entity.pdbx_description
1 polymer ?
#
loop_
_entity_poly.entity_id
_entity_poly.type
_entity_poly.pdbx_seq_one_letter_code
_entity_poly.pdbx_strand_id
1 'polypeptide(L)' 'MLDYFNYKLLDTYMIIIFHANGEEHIRSKNKDYLDALHDKLEKRGINSYVVKTAGKVN' A
#
# COMPACT_ATOMS: atom_id res chain seq x y z
N MET A 1 9.94 19.06 -17.42
CA MET A 1 10.68 18.08 -17.88
C MET A 1 11.28 17.22 -16.90
N LEU A 2 12.03 17.70 -16.01
CA LEU A 2 12.62 16.86 -15.00
C LEU A 2 11.62 16.21 -14.11
N ASP A 3 10.48 16.80 -14.06
CA ASP A 3 9.47 16.32 -13.16
C ASP A 3 9.01 14.94 -13.46
N TYR A 4 9.01 14.57 -14.71
CA TYR A 4 8.49 13.32 -14.95
C TYR A 4 9.45 12.20 -14.69
N PHE A 5 10.64 12.49 -14.39
CA PHE A 5 11.52 11.49 -13.94
C PHE A 5 11.06 11.06 -12.59
N ASN A 6 10.56 11.99 -11.84
CA ASN A 6 10.11 11.68 -10.51
C ASN A 6 8.89 10.80 -10.51
N TYR A 7 8.05 10.95 -11.50
CA TYR A 7 6.91 10.10 -11.57
C TYR A 7 7.29 8.66 -11.59
N LYS A 8 8.29 8.35 -12.37
CA LYS A 8 8.66 6.99 -12.52
C LYS A 8 9.18 6.40 -11.26
N LEU A 9 9.65 7.22 -10.39
CA LEU A 9 10.24 6.75 -9.16
C LEU A 9 9.26 6.62 -8.03
N LEU A 10 8.03 6.94 -8.29
CA LEU A 10 7.07 6.99 -7.22
C LEU A 10 6.06 5.87 -7.21
N ASP A 11 6.45 4.73 -7.73
CA ASP A 11 5.60 3.57 -7.62
C ASP A 11 5.49 3.23 -6.16
N THR A 12 4.31 3.26 -5.65
CA THR A 12 4.10 2.91 -4.27
C THR A 12 2.97 1.93 -4.18
N TYR A 13 2.89 1.27 -3.05
CA TYR A 13 1.83 0.33 -2.78
C TYR A 13 1.16 0.75 -1.50
N MET A 14 -0.03 0.27 -1.29
CA MET A 14 -0.77 0.61 -0.10
C MET A 14 -1.51 -0.61 0.36
N ILE A 15 -1.55 -0.82 1.67
CA ILE A 15 -2.40 -1.85 2.22
C ILE A 15 -3.56 -1.14 2.91
N ILE A 16 -4.76 -1.63 2.65
CA ILE A 16 -5.95 -1.12 3.28
C ILE A 16 -6.41 -2.19 4.25
N ILE A 17 -6.49 -1.86 5.51
CA ILE A 17 -6.83 -2.79 6.57
C ILE A 17 -8.20 -2.41 7.12
N PHE A 18 -9.10 -3.37 7.15
CA PHE A 18 -10.45 -3.12 7.61
C PHE A 18 -10.60 -3.54 9.06
N HIS A 19 -10.68 -2.56 9.93
CA HIS A 19 -10.90 -2.79 11.35
C HIS A 19 -12.38 -2.63 11.66
N ALA A 20 -12.78 -3.09 12.82
CA ALA A 20 -14.17 -2.96 13.22
C ALA A 20 -14.62 -1.51 13.30
N ASN A 21 -13.72 -0.63 13.62
CA ASN A 21 -14.06 0.78 13.78
C ASN A 21 -13.60 1.67 12.63
N GLY A 22 -13.19 1.10 11.54
CA GLY A 22 -12.78 1.91 10.40
C GLY A 22 -11.64 1.28 9.63
N GLU A 23 -11.15 2.00 8.64
CA GLU A 23 -10.07 1.53 7.78
C GLU A 23 -8.75 2.18 8.16
N GLU A 24 -7.70 1.46 7.91
CA GLU A 24 -6.37 1.99 8.12
C GLU A 24 -5.63 1.83 6.81
N HIS A 25 -4.91 2.86 6.36
CA HIS A 25 -4.15 2.82 5.11
C HIS A 25 -2.69 3.04 5.41
N ILE A 26 -1.86 2.12 4.95
CA ILE A 26 -0.43 2.21 5.13
C ILE A 26 0.23 2.14 3.78
N ARG A 27 1.06 3.11 3.45
CA ARG A 27 1.76 3.15 2.17
C ARG A 27 3.20 2.74 2.34
N SER A 28 3.72 2.10 1.32
CA SER A 28 5.11 1.70 1.32
C SER A 28 5.57 1.47 -0.10
N LYS A 29 6.83 1.70 -0.36
CA LYS A 29 7.40 1.38 -1.65
C LYS A 29 7.77 -0.09 -1.70
N ASN A 30 7.76 -0.76 -0.57
CA ASN A 30 8.14 -2.16 -0.50
C ASN A 30 6.91 -3.03 -0.48
N LYS A 31 6.58 -3.58 -1.64
CA LYS A 31 5.41 -4.43 -1.74
C LYS A 31 5.53 -5.68 -0.88
N ASP A 32 6.73 -6.23 -0.80
CA ASP A 32 6.93 -7.45 -0.02
C ASP A 32 6.60 -7.25 1.44
N TYR A 33 6.91 -6.07 1.95
CA TYR A 33 6.58 -5.74 3.33
C TYR A 33 5.07 -5.74 3.53
N LEU A 34 4.36 -5.13 2.59
CA LEU A 34 2.90 -5.06 2.68
C LEU A 34 2.26 -6.42 2.48
N ASP A 35 2.83 -7.22 1.60
CA ASP A 35 2.32 -8.57 1.38
C ASP A 35 2.50 -9.42 2.64
N ALA A 36 3.61 -9.26 3.32
CA ALA A 36 3.85 -9.97 4.56
C ALA A 36 2.88 -9.53 5.64
N LEU A 37 2.60 -8.24 5.66
CA LEU A 37 1.65 -7.71 6.62
C LEU A 37 0.24 -8.23 6.35
N HIS A 38 -0.14 -8.26 5.07
CA HIS A 38 -1.43 -8.79 4.67
C HIS A 38 -1.58 -10.25 5.12
N ASP A 39 -0.54 -11.04 4.93
CA ASP A 39 -0.57 -12.44 5.30
C ASP A 39 -0.74 -12.60 6.80
N LYS A 40 -0.05 -11.77 7.55
CA LYS A 40 -0.14 -11.81 8.98
C LYS A 40 -1.53 -11.44 9.48
N LEU A 41 -2.13 -10.44 8.84
CA LEU A 41 -3.47 -10.00 9.21
C LEU A 41 -4.49 -11.06 8.87
N GLU A 42 -4.30 -11.72 7.74
CA GLU A 42 -5.21 -12.75 7.34
C GLU A 42 -5.24 -13.89 8.32
N LYS A 43 -4.10 -14.23 8.87
CA LYS A 43 -4.03 -15.28 9.87
C LYS A 43 -4.75 -14.90 11.15
N ARG A 44 -4.97 -13.64 11.35
CA ARG A 44 -5.70 -13.15 12.52
C ARG A 44 -7.16 -12.88 12.20
N GLY A 45 -7.59 -13.18 11.00
CA GLY A 45 -8.98 -12.96 10.62
C GLY A 45 -9.32 -11.52 10.30
N ILE A 46 -8.31 -10.71 9.98
CA ILE A 46 -8.52 -9.31 9.64
C ILE A 46 -8.40 -9.15 8.14
N ASN A 47 -9.41 -8.56 7.52
CA ASN A 47 -9.39 -8.37 6.08
C ASN A 47 -8.48 -7.21 5.69
N SER A 48 -7.75 -7.38 4.61
CA SER A 48 -6.91 -6.32 4.09
C SER A 48 -6.68 -6.55 2.61
N TYR A 49 -6.26 -5.48 1.92
CA TYR A 49 -5.92 -5.56 0.51
C TYR A 49 -4.64 -4.81 0.27
N VAL A 50 -3.79 -5.34 -0.58
CA VAL A 50 -2.60 -4.63 -1.01
C VAL A 50 -2.85 -4.19 -2.44
N VAL A 51 -2.73 -2.90 -2.70
CA VAL A 51 -2.96 -2.34 -4.02
C VAL A 51 -1.77 -1.50 -4.45
N LYS A 52 -1.59 -1.37 -5.75
CA LYS A 52 -0.56 -0.52 -6.27
C LYS A 52 -1.17 0.85 -6.52
N THR A 53 -0.59 1.88 -5.95
CA THR A 53 -1.08 3.22 -6.19
C THR A 53 -0.22 3.84 -7.26
N ALA A 54 -0.80 4.60 -8.12
CA ALA A 54 -0.06 5.33 -9.11
C ALA A 54 0.63 6.40 -8.35
N GLY A 55 1.86 6.44 -8.36
CA GLY A 55 2.57 7.46 -7.66
C GLY A 55 2.46 8.76 -8.37
N LYS A 56 1.25 9.31 -8.47
CA LYS A 56 1.09 10.47 -9.19
C LYS A 56 1.51 11.63 -8.43
N VAL A 57 2.34 12.34 -8.99
CA VAL A 57 2.77 13.51 -8.35
C VAL A 57 2.07 14.61 -8.96
N ASN A 58 1.59 15.36 -8.42
CA ASN A 58 1.08 16.48 -9.06
C ASN A 58 0.70 17.43 -8.31
#